data_b6cf3794918e1f7ba73bb477cc1fee15
#
_entry.id   b6cf3794918e1f7ba73bb477cc1fee15
#
_cell.length_a   1.000
_cell.length_b   1.000
_cell.length_c   1.000
_cell.angle_alpha   90.00
_cell.angle_beta   90.00
_cell.angle_gamma   90.00
#
_symmetry.space_group_name_H-M   'P 1'
#
loop_
_entity.id
_entity.type
_entity.pdbx_description
1 polymer ?
#
loop_
_entity_poly.entity_id
_entity_poly.type
_entity_poly.pdbx_seq_one_letter_code
_entity_poly.pdbx_strand_id
1 'polypeptide(L)'
;MSRGFTLAGALAAGLVFVPVLPGFALIVPPLLQSETWLAVWQDSQWPEALMTTLVSTTLSVGGSLLLTLILLCTLYPGERWQRYLQRLPLLLALPHVALASGFFFLFSASGWLARLFNLFLPPDNYGFTLGLMLALKEAWFLLWFSAAQLQSEPLSQQITFARTLGYGELQSRLYVLVPQLLPRLGWALVAVTAYSLSVVDAALILGPANPPTFAVLAWQWLTDSDISRQDMGLAASCVLLLLLGGFMVFGRLAWEAFKLRIERFSGKRCALNLTSAGTVASASLSLFGFMALAMLVTWSFAEGWFYPARWPESLTLSGWQQAELVPVWTSFVAGLISALIAPVVTILWLKGCPRRYDRWLYLPLLLPALPLAAGQYQLLLRLNMEGSWAALIWSHLLWVVPYTLLILAPAWQRIDARLVLTAQTFGWSPGKILCLIQIPLLVRPLLAALAVGFSVGIAQYLPTLYAGAGRFATVTTEAVALSSGGDPQQFAIQALLQMLLPLAVFIATISASRLAGTHRKGLR
;
A
#
# COMPACT_ATOMS: atom_id res chain seq x y z
N MET A 1 9.81 -7.06 -32.51
CA MET A 1 9.97 -7.77 -31.21
C MET A 1 10.54 -9.15 -31.53
N SER A 2 11.58 -9.60 -30.81
CA SER A 2 12.09 -10.97 -31.05
C SER A 2 11.16 -11.97 -30.35
N ARG A 3 10.77 -13.04 -31.06
CA ARG A 3 9.88 -14.10 -30.54
C ARG A 3 10.37 -14.67 -29.22
N GLY A 4 11.69 -14.75 -29.02
CA GLY A 4 12.27 -15.24 -27.75
C GLY A 4 11.95 -14.39 -26.54
N PHE A 5 12.01 -13.05 -26.64
CA PHE A 5 11.64 -12.16 -25.52
C PHE A 5 10.13 -12.14 -25.26
N THR A 6 9.30 -12.28 -26.31
CA THR A 6 7.85 -12.40 -26.12
C THR A 6 7.51 -13.66 -25.33
N LEU A 7 8.12 -14.79 -25.69
CA LEU A 7 7.91 -16.05 -24.98
C LEU A 7 8.44 -15.96 -23.54
N ALA A 8 9.67 -15.46 -23.35
CA ALA A 8 10.26 -15.32 -22.01
C ALA A 8 9.45 -14.40 -21.09
N GLY A 9 9.00 -13.25 -21.59
CA GLY A 9 8.17 -12.32 -20.82
C GLY A 9 6.80 -12.90 -20.47
N ALA A 10 6.14 -13.54 -21.45
CA ALA A 10 4.85 -14.21 -21.21
C ALA A 10 4.97 -15.38 -20.23
N LEU A 11 6.02 -16.20 -20.33
CA LEU A 11 6.26 -17.31 -19.41
C LEU A 11 6.59 -16.79 -18.00
N ALA A 12 7.48 -15.80 -17.87
CA ALA A 12 7.85 -15.25 -16.58
C ALA A 12 6.66 -14.62 -15.84
N ALA A 13 5.86 -13.80 -16.54
CA ALA A 13 4.63 -13.27 -15.96
C ALA A 13 3.58 -14.38 -15.73
N GLY A 14 3.45 -15.32 -16.66
CA GLY A 14 2.55 -16.45 -16.55
C GLY A 14 2.82 -17.29 -15.30
N LEU A 15 4.08 -17.57 -14.98
CA LEU A 15 4.45 -18.31 -13.75
C LEU A 15 4.01 -17.59 -12.48
N VAL A 16 3.97 -16.27 -12.48
CA VAL A 16 3.53 -15.49 -11.31
C VAL A 16 2.01 -15.40 -11.23
N PHE A 17 1.32 -15.11 -12.34
CA PHE A 17 -0.10 -14.72 -12.32
C PHE A 17 -1.07 -15.85 -12.70
N VAL A 18 -0.69 -16.75 -13.61
CA VAL A 18 -1.61 -17.80 -14.08
C VAL A 18 -2.03 -18.77 -12.97
N PRO A 19 -1.14 -19.17 -12.03
CA PRO A 19 -1.55 -20.07 -10.94
C PRO A 19 -2.61 -19.50 -9.98
N VAL A 20 -2.87 -18.20 -10.04
CA VAL A 20 -3.97 -17.57 -9.28
C VAL A 20 -5.33 -18.02 -9.82
N LEU A 21 -5.44 -18.28 -11.13
CA LEU A 21 -6.70 -18.70 -11.77
C LEU A 21 -7.24 -20.05 -11.24
N PRO A 22 -6.45 -21.15 -11.23
CA PRO A 22 -6.91 -22.37 -10.57
C PRO A 22 -7.15 -22.18 -9.07
N GLY A 23 -6.39 -21.32 -8.38
CA GLY A 23 -6.68 -20.96 -6.99
C GLY A 23 -8.09 -20.37 -6.84
N PHE A 24 -8.50 -19.46 -7.71
CA PHE A 24 -9.86 -18.94 -7.72
C PHE A 24 -10.91 -20.03 -8.05
N ALA A 25 -10.61 -20.93 -8.98
CA ALA A 25 -11.51 -22.03 -9.30
C ALA A 25 -11.77 -22.94 -8.07
N LEU A 26 -10.82 -23.04 -7.14
CA LEU A 26 -10.97 -23.80 -5.90
C LEU A 26 -11.86 -23.10 -4.86
N ILE A 27 -12.06 -21.80 -4.97
CA ILE A 27 -12.98 -21.04 -4.09
C ILE A 27 -14.44 -21.20 -4.56
N VAL A 28 -14.68 -21.48 -5.84
CA VAL A 28 -16.02 -21.50 -6.42
C VAL A 28 -16.97 -22.54 -5.80
N PRO A 29 -16.58 -23.81 -5.54
CA PRO A 29 -17.50 -24.82 -5.04
C PRO A 29 -18.25 -24.42 -3.75
N PRO A 30 -17.60 -23.91 -2.68
CA PRO A 30 -18.30 -23.41 -1.51
C PRO A 30 -19.31 -22.28 -1.80
N LEU A 31 -19.01 -21.42 -2.79
CA LEU A 31 -19.90 -20.31 -3.16
C LEU A 31 -21.21 -20.76 -3.80
N LEU A 32 -21.25 -21.97 -4.38
CA LEU A 32 -22.45 -22.54 -5.01
C LEU A 32 -23.35 -23.28 -4.01
N GLN A 33 -22.89 -23.49 -2.77
CA GLN A 33 -23.62 -24.18 -1.74
C GLN A 33 -24.49 -23.19 -0.94
N SER A 34 -25.81 -23.41 -0.92
CA SER A 34 -26.75 -22.60 -0.14
C SER A 34 -26.49 -22.68 1.37
N GLU A 35 -26.00 -23.83 1.84
CA GLU A 35 -25.68 -24.07 3.25
C GLU A 35 -24.56 -23.16 3.74
N THR A 36 -23.52 -22.90 2.93
CA THR A 36 -22.44 -21.99 3.24
C THR A 36 -22.97 -20.56 3.49
N TRP A 37 -23.83 -20.07 2.61
CA TRP A 37 -24.43 -18.75 2.77
C TRP A 37 -25.36 -18.67 3.97
N LEU A 38 -26.15 -19.74 4.21
CA LEU A 38 -27.01 -19.79 5.38
C LEU A 38 -26.19 -19.72 6.67
N ALA A 39 -25.06 -20.44 6.74
CA ALA A 39 -24.16 -20.42 7.88
C ALA A 39 -23.55 -19.00 8.09
N VAL A 40 -23.14 -18.31 7.01
CA VAL A 40 -22.68 -16.92 7.09
C VAL A 40 -23.78 -16.00 7.64
N TRP A 41 -25.03 -16.14 7.16
CA TRP A 41 -26.15 -15.30 7.61
C TRP A 41 -26.58 -15.57 9.04
N GLN A 42 -26.37 -16.77 9.55
CA GLN A 42 -26.71 -17.16 10.93
C GLN A 42 -25.63 -16.81 11.96
N ASP A 43 -24.42 -16.49 11.51
CA ASP A 43 -23.37 -16.03 12.42
C ASP A 43 -23.72 -14.65 12.99
N SER A 44 -23.63 -14.51 14.32
CA SER A 44 -24.04 -13.28 15.02
C SER A 44 -23.09 -12.09 14.81
N GLN A 45 -21.85 -12.32 14.39
CA GLN A 45 -20.81 -11.28 14.33
C GLN A 45 -20.77 -10.57 12.97
N TRP A 46 -21.23 -11.22 11.88
CA TRP A 46 -21.04 -10.68 10.54
C TRP A 46 -21.68 -9.31 10.30
N PRO A 47 -22.90 -8.98 10.83
CA PRO A 47 -23.50 -7.67 10.55
C PRO A 47 -22.69 -6.52 11.15
N GLU A 48 -22.23 -6.70 12.38
CA GLU A 48 -21.42 -5.71 13.09
C GLU A 48 -20.02 -5.62 12.49
N ALA A 49 -19.39 -6.75 12.11
CA ALA A 49 -18.10 -6.79 11.41
C ALA A 49 -18.18 -6.09 10.04
N LEU A 50 -19.28 -6.25 9.33
CA LEU A 50 -19.55 -5.55 8.08
C LEU A 50 -19.67 -4.04 8.31
N MET A 51 -20.42 -3.62 9.33
CA MET A 51 -20.55 -2.20 9.70
C MET A 51 -19.21 -1.56 10.04
N THR A 52 -18.39 -2.25 10.85
CA THR A 52 -17.03 -1.84 11.18
C THR A 52 -16.17 -1.65 9.92
N THR A 53 -16.26 -2.58 8.98
CA THR A 53 -15.54 -2.48 7.70
C THR A 53 -16.04 -1.31 6.84
N LEU A 54 -17.34 -1.10 6.76
CA LEU A 54 -17.91 0.01 6.00
C LEU A 54 -17.51 1.37 6.59
N VAL A 55 -17.55 1.50 7.92
CA VAL A 55 -17.15 2.74 8.62
C VAL A 55 -15.66 3.00 8.42
N SER A 56 -14.80 2.03 8.73
CA SER A 56 -13.34 2.20 8.61
C SER A 56 -12.91 2.44 7.16
N THR A 57 -13.50 1.75 6.18
CA THR A 57 -13.21 1.94 4.74
C THR A 57 -13.70 3.30 4.25
N THR A 58 -14.93 3.71 4.62
CA THR A 58 -15.46 5.02 4.23
C THR A 58 -14.60 6.15 4.79
N LEU A 59 -14.18 6.03 6.04
CA LEU A 59 -13.29 7.01 6.68
C LEU A 59 -11.91 7.01 6.02
N SER A 60 -11.36 5.84 5.70
CA SER A 60 -10.08 5.69 4.99
C SER A 60 -10.13 6.37 3.61
N VAL A 61 -11.06 5.95 2.75
CA VAL A 61 -11.16 6.43 1.36
C VAL A 61 -11.61 7.89 1.31
N GLY A 62 -12.65 8.25 2.06
CA GLY A 62 -13.15 9.63 2.12
C GLY A 62 -12.15 10.57 2.77
N GLY A 63 -11.54 10.16 3.88
CA GLY A 63 -10.53 10.93 4.60
C GLY A 63 -9.26 11.13 3.79
N SER A 64 -8.74 10.09 3.16
CA SER A 64 -7.54 10.19 2.30
C SER A 64 -7.77 11.09 1.09
N LEU A 65 -8.94 10.98 0.43
CA LEU A 65 -9.32 11.85 -0.67
C LEU A 65 -9.45 13.30 -0.21
N LEU A 66 -10.17 13.55 0.90
CA LEU A 66 -10.34 14.88 1.46
C LEU A 66 -9.00 15.54 1.81
N LEU A 67 -8.12 14.84 2.52
CA LEU A 67 -6.78 15.31 2.86
C LEU A 67 -5.95 15.60 1.59
N THR A 68 -6.01 14.72 0.60
CA THR A 68 -5.35 14.92 -0.69
C THR A 68 -5.84 16.18 -1.39
N LEU A 69 -7.15 16.37 -1.47
CA LEU A 69 -7.74 17.56 -2.11
C LEU A 69 -7.42 18.85 -1.35
N ILE A 70 -7.46 18.84 -0.01
CA ILE A 70 -7.08 20.00 0.80
C ILE A 70 -5.63 20.38 0.52
N LEU A 71 -4.70 19.42 0.54
CA LEU A 71 -3.28 19.69 0.30
C LEU A 71 -3.02 20.17 -1.12
N LEU A 72 -3.63 19.55 -2.12
CA LEU A 72 -3.50 19.97 -3.51
C LEU A 72 -4.08 21.38 -3.73
N CYS A 73 -5.30 21.64 -3.26
CA CYS A 73 -5.95 22.94 -3.45
C CYS A 73 -5.29 24.08 -2.66
N THR A 74 -4.47 23.78 -1.67
CA THR A 74 -3.82 24.81 -0.85
C THR A 74 -2.34 24.97 -1.15
N LEU A 75 -1.63 23.91 -1.52
CA LEU A 75 -0.19 23.93 -1.73
C LEU A 75 0.22 24.02 -3.20
N TYR A 76 -0.56 23.43 -4.14
CA TYR A 76 -0.22 23.41 -5.56
C TYR A 76 -0.80 24.63 -6.32
N PRO A 77 -0.08 25.20 -7.31
CA PRO A 77 1.35 25.08 -7.51
C PRO A 77 2.12 25.99 -6.56
N GLY A 78 3.32 25.61 -6.14
CA GLY A 78 4.17 26.47 -5.31
C GLY A 78 5.35 25.76 -4.67
N GLU A 79 6.23 26.55 -4.03
CA GLU A 79 7.42 26.00 -3.35
C GLU A 79 7.08 25.06 -2.19
N ARG A 80 5.97 25.31 -1.47
CA ARG A 80 5.52 24.44 -0.38
C ARG A 80 5.14 23.05 -0.90
N TRP A 81 4.53 22.99 -2.08
CA TRP A 81 4.23 21.73 -2.76
C TRP A 81 5.52 20.97 -3.11
N GLN A 82 6.52 21.65 -3.69
CA GLN A 82 7.80 21.03 -4.04
C GLN A 82 8.52 20.49 -2.80
N ARG A 83 8.54 21.24 -1.71
CA ARG A 83 9.12 20.80 -0.43
C ARG A 83 8.38 19.58 0.15
N TYR A 84 7.05 19.55 0.03
CA TYR A 84 6.26 18.41 0.47
C TYR A 84 6.55 17.15 -0.36
N LEU A 85 6.63 17.30 -1.69
CA LEU A 85 6.98 16.20 -2.60
C LEU A 85 8.35 15.57 -2.31
N GLN A 86 9.33 16.36 -1.88
CA GLN A 86 10.65 15.84 -1.52
C GLN A 86 10.61 14.92 -0.29
N ARG A 87 9.67 15.14 0.62
CA ARG A 87 9.46 14.33 1.83
C ARG A 87 8.57 13.10 1.59
N LEU A 88 7.73 13.14 0.58
CA LEU A 88 6.71 12.14 0.32
C LEU A 88 7.26 10.71 0.18
N PRO A 89 8.42 10.45 -0.47
CA PRO A 89 8.98 9.11 -0.53
C PRO A 89 9.32 8.51 0.84
N LEU A 90 9.75 9.32 1.82
CA LEU A 90 10.01 8.86 3.18
C LEU A 90 8.72 8.47 3.89
N LEU A 91 7.65 9.26 3.71
CA LEU A 91 6.33 8.97 4.29
C LEU A 91 5.71 7.70 3.66
N LEU A 92 5.90 7.49 2.37
CA LEU A 92 5.46 6.28 1.68
C LEU A 92 6.23 5.04 2.13
N ALA A 93 7.49 5.18 2.50
CA ALA A 93 8.32 4.07 2.97
C ALA A 93 7.88 3.52 4.34
N LEU A 94 7.04 4.24 5.10
CA LEU A 94 6.50 3.76 6.38
C LEU A 94 5.53 2.58 6.13
N PRO A 95 5.78 1.37 6.66
CA PRO A 95 4.85 0.26 6.53
C PRO A 95 3.55 0.51 7.31
N HIS A 96 2.44 -0.08 6.86
CA HIS A 96 1.15 0.05 7.52
C HIS A 96 1.16 -0.49 8.95
N VAL A 97 1.80 -1.63 9.19
CA VAL A 97 1.90 -2.25 10.53
C VAL A 97 2.69 -1.36 11.49
N ALA A 98 3.83 -0.81 11.07
CA ALA A 98 4.61 0.10 11.92
C ALA A 98 3.82 1.37 12.28
N LEU A 99 3.06 1.93 11.31
CA LEU A 99 2.21 3.09 11.58
C LEU A 99 1.03 2.71 12.49
N ALA A 100 0.39 1.56 12.27
CA ALA A 100 -0.70 1.05 13.11
C ALA A 100 -0.22 0.82 14.55
N SER A 101 0.97 0.24 14.73
CA SER A 101 1.58 0.05 16.06
C SER A 101 1.81 1.38 16.79
N GLY A 102 2.33 2.39 16.08
CA GLY A 102 2.49 3.73 16.65
C GLY A 102 1.16 4.39 17.02
N PHE A 103 0.13 4.23 16.19
CA PHE A 103 -1.23 4.68 16.48
C PHE A 103 -1.85 3.94 17.67
N PHE A 104 -1.60 2.63 17.79
CA PHE A 104 -2.02 1.84 18.94
C PHE A 104 -1.46 2.41 20.24
N PHE A 105 -0.17 2.68 20.31
CA PHE A 105 0.45 3.29 21.48
C PHE A 105 -0.01 4.72 21.75
N LEU A 106 -0.51 5.44 20.76
CA LEU A 106 -1.08 6.78 20.95
C LEU A 106 -2.54 6.75 21.41
N PHE A 107 -3.40 6.01 20.73
CA PHE A 107 -4.86 6.14 20.77
C PHE A 107 -5.58 4.99 21.48
N SER A 108 -4.90 3.91 21.88
CA SER A 108 -5.57 2.85 22.66
C SER A 108 -6.09 3.40 24.00
N ALA A 109 -7.01 2.68 24.64
CA ALA A 109 -7.59 3.07 25.92
C ALA A 109 -6.52 3.31 27.01
N SER A 110 -5.39 2.60 26.95
CA SER A 110 -4.20 2.79 27.78
C SER A 110 -3.08 3.54 27.05
N GLY A 111 -3.36 4.14 25.90
CA GLY A 111 -2.40 4.84 25.07
C GLY A 111 -1.87 6.14 25.70
N TRP A 112 -0.84 6.68 25.08
CA TRP A 112 -0.14 7.85 25.63
C TRP A 112 -1.03 9.10 25.74
N LEU A 113 -1.94 9.33 24.80
CA LEU A 113 -2.87 10.48 24.84
C LEU A 113 -3.86 10.33 26.01
N ALA A 114 -4.36 9.13 26.27
CA ALA A 114 -5.21 8.87 27.44
C ALA A 114 -4.48 9.17 28.75
N ARG A 115 -3.21 8.77 28.87
CA ARG A 115 -2.35 9.03 30.04
C ARG A 115 -2.01 10.52 30.19
N LEU A 116 -1.67 11.20 29.07
CA LEU A 116 -1.25 12.60 29.07
C LEU A 116 -2.36 13.54 29.54
N PHE A 117 -3.57 13.34 29.03
CA PHE A 117 -4.72 14.19 29.31
C PHE A 117 -5.63 13.64 30.42
N ASN A 118 -5.28 12.48 30.99
CA ASN A 118 -6.09 11.76 31.96
C ASN A 118 -7.54 11.55 31.45
N LEU A 119 -7.67 11.20 30.17
CA LEU A 119 -8.93 11.00 29.49
C LEU A 119 -9.27 9.51 29.45
N PHE A 120 -10.51 9.19 29.77
CA PHE A 120 -11.04 7.87 29.44
C PHE A 120 -11.42 7.85 27.96
N LEU A 121 -10.64 7.15 27.16
CA LEU A 121 -10.99 6.88 25.76
C LEU A 121 -11.88 5.64 25.73
N PRO A 122 -13.13 5.74 25.23
CA PRO A 122 -13.98 4.56 25.09
C PRO A 122 -13.34 3.60 24.06
N PRO A 123 -13.60 2.29 24.16
CA PRO A 123 -13.15 1.33 23.17
C PRO A 123 -13.73 1.69 21.78
N ASP A 124 -12.90 1.58 20.77
CA ASP A 124 -13.29 1.84 19.37
C ASP A 124 -14.03 0.63 18.81
N ASN A 125 -15.35 0.63 18.91
CA ASN A 125 -16.21 -0.48 18.44
C ASN A 125 -16.48 -0.46 16.93
N TYR A 126 -16.14 0.63 16.23
CA TYR A 126 -16.46 0.81 14.81
C TYR A 126 -15.23 0.96 13.90
N GLY A 127 -14.02 0.86 14.45
CA GLY A 127 -12.78 0.96 13.69
C GLY A 127 -12.47 2.39 13.22
N PHE A 128 -12.88 3.42 13.97
CA PHE A 128 -12.55 4.82 13.65
C PHE A 128 -11.04 5.07 13.64
N THR A 129 -10.33 4.51 14.62
CA THR A 129 -8.88 4.67 14.74
C THR A 129 -8.15 4.02 13.58
N LEU A 130 -8.60 2.82 13.17
CA LEU A 130 -8.11 2.13 11.98
C LEU A 130 -8.37 2.97 10.72
N GLY A 131 -9.61 3.45 10.53
CA GLY A 131 -9.99 4.27 9.38
C GLY A 131 -9.20 5.57 9.30
N LEU A 132 -8.93 6.22 10.44
CA LEU A 132 -8.15 7.46 10.50
C LEU A 132 -6.66 7.23 10.17
N MET A 133 -6.06 6.16 10.70
CA MET A 133 -4.70 5.76 10.36
C MET A 133 -4.55 5.46 8.86
N LEU A 134 -5.50 4.69 8.31
CA LEU A 134 -5.53 4.40 6.88
C LEU A 134 -5.75 5.67 6.05
N ALA A 135 -6.64 6.58 6.47
CA ALA A 135 -6.84 7.86 5.79
C ALA A 135 -5.56 8.67 5.68
N LEU A 136 -4.77 8.70 6.75
CA LEU A 136 -3.46 9.36 6.79
C LEU A 136 -2.48 8.70 5.80
N LYS A 137 -2.35 7.39 5.86
CA LYS A 137 -1.40 6.62 5.06
C LYS A 137 -1.75 6.65 3.58
N GLU A 138 -3.02 6.46 3.25
CA GLU A 138 -3.50 6.45 1.87
C GLU A 138 -3.53 7.85 1.24
N ALA A 139 -3.63 8.92 2.04
CA ALA A 139 -3.46 10.28 1.53
C ALA A 139 -2.07 10.50 0.94
N TRP A 140 -1.01 9.94 1.54
CA TRP A 140 0.34 10.02 0.97
C TRP A 140 0.45 9.29 -0.36
N PHE A 141 -0.19 8.12 -0.50
CA PHE A 141 -0.26 7.39 -1.76
C PHE A 141 -1.00 8.17 -2.85
N LEU A 142 -2.18 8.71 -2.53
CA LEU A 142 -2.96 9.53 -3.46
C LEU A 142 -2.22 10.82 -3.87
N LEU A 143 -1.48 11.46 -2.95
CA LEU A 143 -0.65 12.63 -3.25
C LEU A 143 0.50 12.29 -4.19
N TRP A 144 1.16 11.14 -3.97
CA TRP A 144 2.22 10.67 -4.87
C TRP A 144 1.69 10.39 -6.27
N PHE A 145 0.55 9.69 -6.36
CA PHE A 145 -0.12 9.42 -7.64
C PHE A 145 -0.56 10.72 -8.34
N SER A 146 -1.12 11.66 -7.57
CA SER A 146 -1.49 12.99 -8.06
C SER A 146 -0.30 13.75 -8.62
N ALA A 147 0.84 13.71 -7.92
CA ALA A 147 2.07 14.37 -8.37
C ALA A 147 2.55 13.85 -9.74
N ALA A 148 2.44 12.55 -9.97
CA ALA A 148 2.77 11.94 -11.26
C ALA A 148 1.83 12.42 -12.38
N GLN A 149 0.53 12.57 -12.10
CA GLN A 149 -0.45 13.08 -13.06
C GLN A 149 -0.24 14.57 -13.36
N LEU A 150 0.12 15.38 -12.35
CA LEU A 150 0.33 16.82 -12.50
C LEU A 150 1.55 17.18 -13.37
N GLN A 151 2.53 16.27 -13.49
CA GLN A 151 3.70 16.49 -14.36
C GLN A 151 3.39 16.40 -15.85
N SER A 152 2.30 15.74 -16.24
CA SER A 152 1.93 15.52 -17.63
C SER A 152 1.05 16.64 -18.23
N GLU A 153 0.58 17.60 -17.43
CA GLU A 153 -0.43 18.56 -17.83
C GLU A 153 -0.07 20.01 -17.45
N PRO A 154 -0.43 21.00 -18.26
CA PRO A 154 -0.17 22.43 -18.00
C PRO A 154 -1.15 23.03 -16.98
N LEU A 155 -1.57 22.28 -15.94
CA LEU A 155 -2.59 22.72 -14.97
C LEU A 155 -2.18 23.98 -14.20
N SER A 156 -0.89 24.16 -13.92
CA SER A 156 -0.37 25.39 -13.29
C SER A 156 -0.63 26.63 -14.12
N GLN A 157 -0.49 26.54 -15.46
CA GLN A 157 -0.78 27.65 -16.37
C GLN A 157 -2.28 27.94 -16.41
N GLN A 158 -3.13 26.93 -16.43
CA GLN A 158 -4.60 27.10 -16.40
C GLN A 158 -5.06 27.73 -15.09
N ILE A 159 -4.48 27.37 -13.94
CA ILE A 159 -4.76 28.02 -12.66
C ILE A 159 -4.36 29.50 -12.70
N THR A 160 -3.17 29.80 -13.24
CA THR A 160 -2.72 31.19 -13.40
C THR A 160 -3.67 31.97 -14.30
N PHE A 161 -4.10 31.41 -15.42
CA PHE A 161 -5.07 32.01 -16.32
C PHE A 161 -6.41 32.26 -15.62
N ALA A 162 -6.95 31.32 -14.87
CA ALA A 162 -8.18 31.53 -14.09
C ALA A 162 -8.04 32.69 -13.10
N ARG A 163 -6.86 32.85 -12.48
CA ARG A 163 -6.58 34.00 -11.58
C ARG A 163 -6.55 35.34 -12.34
N THR A 164 -6.03 35.39 -13.57
CA THR A 164 -6.08 36.63 -14.38
C THR A 164 -7.52 37.04 -14.75
N LEU A 165 -8.46 36.09 -14.80
CA LEU A 165 -9.88 36.33 -14.98
C LEU A 165 -10.58 36.81 -13.69
N GLY A 166 -9.83 36.94 -12.57
CA GLY A 166 -10.32 37.44 -11.30
C GLY A 166 -10.90 36.39 -10.34
N TYR A 167 -10.72 35.10 -10.62
CA TYR A 167 -11.06 34.05 -9.66
C TYR A 167 -10.10 34.03 -8.49
N GLY A 168 -10.61 33.80 -7.28
CA GLY A 168 -9.81 33.66 -6.07
C GLY A 168 -8.87 32.44 -6.15
N GLU A 169 -7.85 32.40 -5.29
CA GLU A 169 -6.80 31.39 -5.34
C GLU A 169 -7.34 29.96 -5.15
N LEU A 170 -8.16 29.76 -4.11
CA LEU A 170 -8.79 28.46 -3.86
C LEU A 170 -9.77 28.10 -4.98
N GLN A 171 -10.59 29.06 -5.41
CA GLN A 171 -11.60 28.85 -6.43
C GLN A 171 -10.96 28.44 -7.77
N SER A 172 -9.86 29.08 -8.18
CA SER A 172 -9.11 28.73 -9.39
C SER A 172 -8.58 27.30 -9.32
N ARG A 173 -8.06 26.89 -8.16
CA ARG A 173 -7.57 25.52 -7.95
C ARG A 173 -8.70 24.50 -7.97
N LEU A 174 -9.81 24.75 -7.25
CA LEU A 174 -10.96 23.84 -7.22
C LEU A 174 -11.55 23.63 -8.61
N TYR A 175 -11.74 24.69 -9.39
CA TYR A 175 -12.39 24.60 -10.70
C TYR A 175 -11.49 24.05 -11.80
N VAL A 176 -10.18 24.24 -11.70
CA VAL A 176 -9.23 23.71 -12.69
C VAL A 176 -8.74 22.33 -12.31
N LEU A 177 -8.35 22.14 -11.04
CA LEU A 177 -7.60 20.97 -10.60
C LEU A 177 -8.53 19.79 -10.33
N VAL A 178 -9.60 19.99 -9.57
CA VAL A 178 -10.47 18.90 -9.13
C VAL A 178 -11.15 18.20 -10.32
N PRO A 179 -11.80 18.89 -11.28
CA PRO A 179 -12.47 18.22 -12.40
C PRO A 179 -11.53 17.46 -13.32
N GLN A 180 -10.27 17.90 -13.44
CA GLN A 180 -9.31 17.25 -14.33
C GLN A 180 -8.52 16.14 -13.65
N LEU A 181 -8.25 16.26 -12.35
CA LEU A 181 -7.45 15.31 -11.60
C LEU A 181 -8.28 14.17 -11.03
N LEU A 182 -9.45 14.44 -10.45
CA LEU A 182 -10.26 13.44 -9.74
C LEU A 182 -10.63 12.22 -10.61
N PRO A 183 -11.05 12.38 -11.89
CA PRO A 183 -11.29 11.21 -12.75
C PRO A 183 -10.04 10.36 -13.00
N ARG A 184 -8.85 10.99 -13.00
CA ARG A 184 -7.56 10.29 -13.20
C ARG A 184 -7.11 9.54 -11.96
N LEU A 185 -7.57 9.94 -10.77
CA LEU A 185 -7.34 9.24 -9.51
C LEU A 185 -8.22 7.99 -9.34
N GLY A 186 -9.17 7.73 -10.26
CA GLY A 186 -10.13 6.65 -10.12
C GLY A 186 -9.49 5.30 -9.80
N TRP A 187 -8.45 4.88 -10.55
CA TRP A 187 -7.76 3.62 -10.28
C TRP A 187 -6.98 3.61 -8.96
N ALA A 188 -6.41 4.74 -8.57
CA ALA A 188 -5.75 4.86 -7.27
C ALA A 188 -6.78 4.76 -6.12
N LEU A 189 -7.97 5.35 -6.27
CA LEU A 189 -9.07 5.22 -5.31
C LEU A 189 -9.59 3.79 -5.22
N VAL A 190 -9.67 3.06 -6.35
CA VAL A 190 -10.01 1.63 -6.35
C VAL A 190 -8.98 0.84 -5.56
N ALA A 191 -7.68 1.09 -5.76
CA ALA A 191 -6.62 0.41 -5.01
C ALA A 191 -6.68 0.70 -3.50
N VAL A 192 -6.89 1.97 -3.12
CA VAL A 192 -7.09 2.37 -1.72
C VAL A 192 -8.31 1.67 -1.11
N THR A 193 -9.43 1.61 -1.85
CA THR A 193 -10.66 0.95 -1.39
C THR A 193 -10.45 -0.56 -1.22
N ALA A 194 -9.82 -1.20 -2.21
CA ALA A 194 -9.53 -2.64 -2.17
C ALA A 194 -8.64 -3.00 -0.98
N TYR A 195 -7.61 -2.20 -0.72
CA TYR A 195 -6.74 -2.38 0.45
C TYR A 195 -7.52 -2.17 1.75
N SER A 196 -8.24 -1.06 1.90
CA SER A 196 -8.98 -0.73 3.13
C SER A 196 -10.08 -1.76 3.47
N LEU A 197 -10.72 -2.36 2.46
CA LEU A 197 -11.71 -3.42 2.63
C LEU A 197 -11.12 -4.74 3.11
N SER A 198 -9.85 -5.01 2.77
CA SER A 198 -9.23 -6.32 2.97
C SER A 198 -8.01 -6.32 3.89
N VAL A 199 -7.72 -5.17 4.53
CA VAL A 199 -6.61 -5.08 5.48
C VAL A 199 -6.88 -5.94 6.71
N VAL A 200 -5.96 -6.86 7.01
CA VAL A 200 -6.04 -7.75 8.17
C VAL A 200 -4.96 -7.41 9.19
N ASP A 201 -3.72 -7.23 8.77
CA ASP A 201 -2.57 -6.94 9.63
C ASP A 201 -2.75 -5.68 10.50
N ALA A 202 -3.02 -4.54 9.88
CA ALA A 202 -3.27 -3.31 10.61
C ALA A 202 -4.59 -3.35 11.40
N ALA A 203 -5.60 -4.11 10.92
CA ALA A 203 -6.86 -4.27 11.61
C ALA A 203 -6.75 -5.13 12.88
N LEU A 204 -5.86 -6.14 12.89
CA LEU A 204 -5.56 -6.93 14.08
C LEU A 204 -4.87 -6.10 15.17
N ILE A 205 -4.08 -5.10 14.79
CA ILE A 205 -3.38 -4.22 15.74
C ILE A 205 -4.29 -3.11 16.27
N LEU A 206 -5.06 -2.48 15.39
CA LEU A 206 -5.71 -1.20 15.65
C LEU A 206 -7.24 -1.24 15.55
N GLY A 207 -7.78 -2.26 14.90
CA GLY A 207 -9.22 -2.45 14.79
C GLY A 207 -9.84 -2.97 16.09
N PRO A 208 -11.17 -2.93 16.19
CA PRO A 208 -11.86 -3.54 17.32
C PRO A 208 -11.65 -5.05 17.34
N ALA A 209 -11.57 -5.61 18.55
CA ALA A 209 -11.40 -7.04 18.72
C ALA A 209 -12.72 -7.81 18.61
N ASN A 210 -13.83 -7.19 19.03
CA ASN A 210 -15.17 -7.78 19.02
C ASN A 210 -16.24 -6.68 18.86
N PRO A 211 -16.95 -6.61 17.73
CA PRO A 211 -16.71 -7.41 16.53
C PRO A 211 -15.48 -6.92 15.75
N PRO A 212 -14.70 -7.81 15.15
CA PRO A 212 -13.58 -7.43 14.30
C PRO A 212 -14.07 -6.83 12.97
N THR A 213 -13.15 -6.35 12.13
CA THR A 213 -13.52 -6.02 10.74
C THR A 213 -13.92 -7.29 9.97
N PHE A 214 -14.76 -7.14 8.95
CA PHE A 214 -15.25 -8.28 8.16
C PHE A 214 -14.12 -9.07 7.47
N ALA A 215 -13.03 -8.37 7.09
CA ALA A 215 -11.84 -9.02 6.55
C ALA A 215 -11.13 -9.89 7.61
N VAL A 216 -11.05 -9.41 8.85
CA VAL A 216 -10.48 -10.19 9.97
C VAL A 216 -11.40 -11.37 10.33
N LEU A 217 -12.71 -11.17 10.37
CA LEU A 217 -13.67 -12.24 10.61
C LEU A 217 -13.57 -13.33 9.53
N ALA A 218 -13.56 -12.95 8.25
CA ALA A 218 -13.36 -13.88 7.14
C ALA A 218 -12.02 -14.62 7.23
N TRP A 219 -10.95 -13.93 7.64
CA TRP A 219 -9.65 -14.55 7.88
C TRP A 219 -9.69 -15.53 9.06
N GLN A 220 -10.35 -15.21 10.15
CA GLN A 220 -10.55 -16.12 11.29
C GLN A 220 -11.27 -17.41 10.85
N TRP A 221 -12.36 -17.29 10.08
CA TRP A 221 -13.04 -18.45 9.52
C TRP A 221 -12.16 -19.28 8.59
N LEU A 222 -11.36 -18.63 7.72
CA LEU A 222 -10.43 -19.32 6.82
C LEU A 222 -9.33 -20.11 7.53
N THR A 223 -8.98 -19.71 8.75
CA THR A 223 -7.93 -20.34 9.57
C THR A 223 -8.49 -21.29 10.65
N ASP A 224 -9.81 -21.48 10.67
CA ASP A 224 -10.44 -22.42 11.58
C ASP A 224 -10.13 -23.88 11.19
N SER A 225 -10.18 -24.79 12.15
CA SER A 225 -10.00 -26.23 11.92
C SER A 225 -11.23 -26.89 11.27
N ASP A 226 -12.41 -26.29 11.40
CA ASP A 226 -13.65 -26.77 10.80
C ASP A 226 -13.76 -26.35 9.33
N ILE A 227 -13.92 -27.35 8.45
CA ILE A 227 -14.06 -27.17 7.00
C ILE A 227 -15.28 -26.28 6.67
N SER A 228 -16.39 -26.42 7.41
CA SER A 228 -17.58 -25.61 7.17
C SER A 228 -17.31 -24.13 7.45
N ARG A 229 -16.51 -23.81 8.46
CA ARG A 229 -16.05 -22.44 8.73
C ARG A 229 -15.07 -21.94 7.69
N GLN A 230 -14.18 -22.80 7.19
CA GLN A 230 -13.30 -22.41 6.08
C GLN A 230 -14.10 -22.03 4.82
N ASP A 231 -15.16 -22.79 4.52
CA ASP A 231 -16.07 -22.48 3.40
C ASP A 231 -16.81 -21.15 3.61
N MET A 232 -17.26 -20.85 4.85
CA MET A 232 -17.79 -19.53 5.21
C MET A 232 -16.75 -18.42 4.96
N GLY A 233 -15.50 -18.64 5.35
CA GLY A 233 -14.40 -17.69 5.13
C GLY A 233 -14.13 -17.43 3.64
N LEU A 234 -14.19 -18.47 2.80
CA LEU A 234 -14.10 -18.33 1.34
C LEU A 234 -15.26 -17.48 0.78
N ALA A 235 -16.49 -17.76 1.20
CA ALA A 235 -17.67 -16.99 0.81
C ALA A 235 -17.56 -15.52 1.26
N ALA A 236 -17.19 -15.29 2.52
CA ALA A 236 -16.99 -13.95 3.07
C ALA A 236 -15.88 -13.17 2.33
N SER A 237 -14.79 -13.85 1.95
CA SER A 237 -13.73 -13.20 1.16
C SER A 237 -14.25 -12.68 -0.19
N CYS A 238 -15.20 -13.38 -0.81
CA CYS A 238 -15.84 -12.94 -2.06
C CYS A 238 -16.83 -11.78 -1.84
N VAL A 239 -17.45 -11.66 -0.66
CA VAL A 239 -18.28 -10.48 -0.32
C VAL A 239 -17.45 -9.20 -0.37
N LEU A 240 -16.15 -9.24 -0.02
CA LEU A 240 -15.26 -8.09 -0.16
C LEU A 240 -15.14 -7.60 -1.61
N LEU A 241 -15.19 -8.50 -2.60
CA LEU A 241 -15.24 -8.12 -4.02
C LEU A 241 -16.54 -7.40 -4.39
N LEU A 242 -17.67 -7.88 -3.85
CA LEU A 242 -18.96 -7.23 -4.05
C LEU A 242 -19.00 -5.85 -3.39
N LEU A 243 -18.45 -5.71 -2.20
CA LEU A 243 -18.29 -4.43 -1.51
C LEU A 243 -17.43 -3.46 -2.32
N LEU A 244 -16.30 -3.93 -2.87
CA LEU A 244 -15.48 -3.11 -3.76
C LEU A 244 -16.29 -2.62 -4.96
N GLY A 245 -17.06 -3.50 -5.61
CA GLY A 245 -17.97 -3.12 -6.69
C GLY A 245 -18.99 -2.06 -6.25
N GLY A 246 -19.58 -2.23 -5.07
CA GLY A 246 -20.51 -1.26 -4.47
C GLY A 246 -19.86 0.11 -4.24
N PHE A 247 -18.66 0.15 -3.68
CA PHE A 247 -17.90 1.40 -3.50
C PHE A 247 -17.54 2.06 -4.84
N MET A 248 -17.19 1.28 -5.86
CA MET A 248 -16.92 1.82 -7.21
C MET A 248 -18.17 2.44 -7.83
N VAL A 249 -19.32 1.79 -7.73
CA VAL A 249 -20.59 2.31 -8.22
C VAL A 249 -20.97 3.58 -7.46
N PHE A 250 -20.91 3.54 -6.12
CA PHE A 250 -21.18 4.72 -5.29
C PHE A 250 -20.25 5.89 -5.61
N GLY A 251 -18.95 5.63 -5.73
CA GLY A 251 -17.95 6.66 -6.09
C GLY A 251 -18.23 7.28 -7.45
N ARG A 252 -18.65 6.47 -8.43
CA ARG A 252 -19.03 6.96 -9.75
C ARG A 252 -20.30 7.83 -9.70
N LEU A 253 -21.33 7.39 -8.99
CA LEU A 253 -22.57 8.15 -8.82
C LEU A 253 -22.31 9.48 -8.08
N ALA A 254 -21.50 9.44 -7.02
CA ALA A 254 -21.09 10.63 -6.29
C ALA A 254 -20.31 11.60 -7.19
N TRP A 255 -19.42 11.10 -8.05
CA TRP A 255 -18.71 11.91 -9.04
C TRP A 255 -19.65 12.57 -10.04
N GLU A 256 -20.58 11.83 -10.65
CA GLU A 256 -21.55 12.41 -11.61
C GLU A 256 -22.43 13.47 -10.94
N ALA A 257 -22.89 13.23 -9.72
CA ALA A 257 -23.66 14.21 -8.94
C ALA A 257 -22.84 15.48 -8.63
N PHE A 258 -21.56 15.31 -8.28
CA PHE A 258 -20.65 16.42 -8.02
C PHE A 258 -20.33 17.22 -9.28
N LYS A 259 -20.09 16.53 -10.40
CA LYS A 259 -19.83 17.14 -11.70
C LYS A 259 -20.99 18.07 -12.14
N LEU A 260 -22.24 17.60 -12.01
CA LEU A 260 -23.42 18.40 -12.29
C LEU A 260 -23.51 19.70 -11.47
N ARG A 261 -22.97 19.70 -10.24
CA ARG A 261 -22.89 20.90 -9.41
C ARG A 261 -21.78 21.85 -9.84
N ILE A 262 -20.62 21.34 -10.20
CA ILE A 262 -19.47 22.14 -10.66
C ILE A 262 -19.82 22.85 -11.99
N GLU A 263 -20.46 22.17 -12.95
CA GLU A 263 -20.83 22.71 -14.24
C GLU A 263 -21.87 23.83 -14.14
N ARG A 264 -22.58 23.96 -13.01
CA ARG A 264 -23.58 25.02 -12.74
C ARG A 264 -23.02 26.30 -12.15
N PHE A 265 -21.68 26.41 -12.07
CA PHE A 265 -21.10 27.62 -11.49
C PHE A 265 -21.36 28.87 -12.33
N SER A 266 -21.98 29.86 -11.69
CA SER A 266 -22.49 31.10 -12.26
C SER A 266 -21.44 32.19 -12.54
N GLY A 267 -20.15 31.85 -12.57
CA GLY A 267 -19.06 32.82 -12.74
C GLY A 267 -18.84 33.78 -11.55
N LYS A 268 -19.56 33.61 -10.44
CA LYS A 268 -19.39 34.45 -9.24
C LYS A 268 -17.98 34.28 -8.68
N ARG A 269 -17.29 35.40 -8.50
CA ARG A 269 -15.93 35.44 -7.95
C ARG A 269 -15.97 35.39 -6.43
N CYS A 270 -15.21 34.50 -5.82
CA CYS A 270 -15.13 34.36 -4.37
C CYS A 270 -13.66 34.41 -3.93
N ALA A 271 -13.30 35.32 -3.03
CA ALA A 271 -11.95 35.50 -2.52
C ALA A 271 -11.68 34.66 -1.26
N LEU A 272 -12.12 33.38 -1.23
CA LEU A 272 -11.80 32.49 -0.13
C LEU A 272 -10.30 32.14 -0.15
N ASN A 273 -9.62 32.44 0.96
CA ASN A 273 -8.23 32.09 1.17
C ASN A 273 -8.12 31.01 2.25
N LEU A 274 -7.80 29.76 1.85
CA LEU A 274 -7.62 28.61 2.73
C LEU A 274 -6.15 28.17 2.83
N THR A 275 -5.20 29.06 2.53
CA THR A 275 -3.76 28.75 2.64
C THR A 275 -3.37 28.34 4.06
N SER A 276 -4.00 28.89 5.08
CA SER A 276 -3.84 28.48 6.47
C SER A 276 -4.33 27.06 6.73
N ALA A 277 -5.50 26.68 6.18
CA ALA A 277 -6.05 25.33 6.36
C ALA A 277 -5.13 24.26 5.78
N GLY A 278 -4.53 24.49 4.61
CA GLY A 278 -3.56 23.55 4.03
C GLY A 278 -2.26 23.46 4.82
N THR A 279 -1.82 24.57 5.41
CA THR A 279 -0.64 24.55 6.29
C THR A 279 -0.92 23.76 7.55
N VAL A 280 -2.10 23.96 8.15
CA VAL A 280 -2.55 23.18 9.32
C VAL A 280 -2.71 21.71 8.94
N ALA A 281 -3.39 21.37 7.85
CA ALA A 281 -3.56 19.99 7.41
C ALA A 281 -2.22 19.28 7.15
N SER A 282 -1.28 19.94 6.45
CA SER A 282 0.05 19.37 6.21
C SER A 282 0.87 19.19 7.49
N ALA A 283 0.75 20.15 8.42
CA ALA A 283 1.40 20.08 9.72
C ALA A 283 0.79 18.96 10.59
N SER A 284 -0.55 18.84 10.62
CA SER A 284 -1.24 17.79 11.36
C SER A 284 -0.89 16.40 10.83
N LEU A 285 -0.91 16.21 9.50
CA LEU A 285 -0.51 14.95 8.87
C LEU A 285 0.91 14.54 9.27
N SER A 286 1.84 15.49 9.21
CA SER A 286 3.24 15.24 9.59
C SER A 286 3.39 15.02 11.08
N LEU A 287 2.64 15.74 11.91
CA LEU A 287 2.68 15.64 13.37
C LEU A 287 2.19 14.27 13.83
N PHE A 288 1.03 13.81 13.35
CA PHE A 288 0.50 12.49 13.72
C PHE A 288 1.42 11.35 13.30
N GLY A 289 1.96 11.40 12.09
CA GLY A 289 2.96 10.42 11.65
C GLY A 289 4.23 10.45 12.51
N PHE A 290 4.73 11.65 12.84
CA PHE A 290 5.90 11.81 13.71
C PHE A 290 5.62 11.33 15.15
N MET A 291 4.47 11.68 15.72
CA MET A 291 4.08 11.23 17.07
C MET A 291 3.95 9.72 17.15
N ALA A 292 3.35 9.08 16.13
CA ALA A 292 3.26 7.63 16.07
C ALA A 292 4.65 6.97 16.07
N LEU A 293 5.57 7.49 15.26
CA LEU A 293 6.96 7.02 15.25
C LEU A 293 7.69 7.30 16.56
N ALA A 294 7.51 8.48 17.14
CA ALA A 294 8.14 8.83 18.43
C ALA A 294 7.67 7.88 19.54
N MET A 295 6.37 7.55 19.56
CA MET A 295 5.83 6.57 20.51
C MET A 295 6.42 5.18 20.27
N LEU A 296 6.49 4.75 19.04
CA LEU A 296 7.07 3.46 18.69
C LEU A 296 8.54 3.37 19.13
N VAL A 297 9.33 4.42 18.88
CA VAL A 297 10.72 4.51 19.35
C VAL A 297 10.76 4.51 20.87
N THR A 298 9.95 5.31 21.56
CA THR A 298 9.95 5.36 23.02
C THR A 298 9.62 3.99 23.63
N TRP A 299 8.59 3.31 23.11
CA TRP A 299 8.22 1.98 23.60
C TRP A 299 9.30 0.92 23.34
N SER A 300 10.09 1.03 22.29
CA SER A 300 11.18 0.09 22.02
C SER A 300 12.32 0.13 23.04
N PHE A 301 12.40 1.21 23.81
CA PHE A 301 13.38 1.37 24.90
C PHE A 301 12.73 1.37 26.28
N ALA A 302 11.38 1.41 26.37
CA ALA A 302 10.67 1.57 27.63
C ALA A 302 10.68 0.28 28.45
N GLU A 303 11.02 0.39 29.72
CA GLU A 303 10.89 -0.66 30.71
C GLU A 303 10.00 -0.15 31.86
N GLY A 304 9.08 -0.98 32.34
CA GLY A 304 8.20 -0.62 33.44
C GLY A 304 7.19 0.49 33.11
N TRP A 305 6.66 0.53 31.89
CA TRP A 305 5.70 1.58 31.52
C TRP A 305 4.25 1.12 31.64
N PHE A 306 3.75 1.14 32.85
CA PHE A 306 2.38 0.73 33.16
C PHE A 306 1.42 1.92 33.22
N TYR A 307 0.15 1.67 32.88
CA TYR A 307 -0.92 2.66 33.08
C TYR A 307 -1.13 2.90 34.57
N PRO A 308 -1.34 4.15 35.04
CA PRO A 308 -1.54 5.40 34.31
C PRO A 308 -0.26 6.27 34.12
N ALA A 309 0.95 5.73 34.32
CA ALA A 309 2.17 6.50 34.23
C ALA A 309 2.32 7.21 32.87
N ARG A 310 2.65 8.51 32.88
CA ARG A 310 2.80 9.32 31.65
C ARG A 310 4.10 9.02 30.91
N TRP A 311 5.13 8.59 31.63
CA TRP A 311 6.46 8.28 31.12
C TRP A 311 6.91 6.91 31.63
N PRO A 312 7.81 6.22 30.90
CA PRO A 312 8.39 4.96 31.38
C PRO A 312 9.24 5.18 32.63
N GLU A 313 9.35 4.17 33.47
CA GLU A 313 10.19 4.19 34.66
C GLU A 313 11.68 4.27 34.31
N SER A 314 12.08 3.50 33.30
CA SER A 314 13.44 3.50 32.77
C SER A 314 13.47 3.31 31.25
N LEU A 315 14.58 3.70 30.62
CA LEU A 315 14.88 3.43 29.23
C LEU A 315 16.08 2.49 29.17
N THR A 316 15.91 1.32 28.56
CA THR A 316 16.93 0.27 28.50
C THR A 316 17.14 -0.24 27.09
N LEU A 317 18.30 -0.86 26.85
CA LEU A 317 18.62 -1.59 25.63
C LEU A 317 18.34 -3.10 25.75
N SER A 318 17.84 -3.55 26.91
CA SER A 318 17.63 -4.99 27.21
C SER A 318 16.71 -5.64 26.19
N GLY A 319 15.59 -4.99 25.82
CA GLY A 319 14.68 -5.50 24.81
C GLY A 319 15.32 -5.69 23.43
N TRP A 320 16.20 -4.77 23.02
CA TRP A 320 16.95 -4.90 21.76
C TRP A 320 17.98 -6.03 21.79
N GLN A 321 18.61 -6.32 22.94
CA GLN A 321 19.54 -7.44 23.10
C GLN A 321 18.82 -8.79 23.09
N GLN A 322 17.57 -8.82 23.54
CA GLN A 322 16.71 -10.01 23.57
C GLN A 322 15.86 -10.18 22.32
N ALA A 323 15.89 -9.23 21.39
CA ALA A 323 15.07 -9.25 20.18
C ALA A 323 15.40 -10.48 19.32
N GLU A 324 14.37 -11.18 18.90
CA GLU A 324 14.52 -12.32 18.00
C GLU A 324 14.97 -11.85 16.61
N LEU A 325 16.10 -12.39 16.14
CA LEU A 325 16.69 -12.04 14.83
C LEU A 325 16.19 -12.93 13.69
N VAL A 326 15.57 -14.08 13.99
CA VAL A 326 15.03 -14.99 12.98
C VAL A 326 14.00 -14.29 12.10
N PRO A 327 13.01 -13.53 12.63
CA PRO A 327 12.05 -12.76 11.82
C PRO A 327 12.72 -11.72 10.92
N VAL A 328 13.80 -11.08 11.40
CA VAL A 328 14.59 -10.10 10.63
C VAL A 328 15.25 -10.76 9.43
N TRP A 329 15.91 -11.88 9.67
CA TRP A 329 16.60 -12.62 8.62
C TRP A 329 15.65 -13.18 7.57
N THR A 330 14.55 -13.80 8.00
CA THR A 330 13.50 -14.33 7.12
C THR A 330 12.92 -13.22 6.25
N SER A 331 12.57 -12.07 6.84
CA SER A 331 12.06 -10.90 6.12
C SER A 331 13.06 -10.36 5.11
N PHE A 332 14.33 -10.25 5.51
CA PHE A 332 15.40 -9.76 4.64
C PHE A 332 15.59 -10.67 3.43
N VAL A 333 15.67 -11.98 3.64
CA VAL A 333 15.87 -12.97 2.55
C VAL A 333 14.66 -13.01 1.62
N ALA A 334 13.44 -13.14 2.17
CA ALA A 334 12.21 -13.18 1.37
C ALA A 334 12.02 -11.88 0.57
N GLY A 335 12.20 -10.72 1.22
CA GLY A 335 12.10 -9.41 0.59
C GLY A 335 13.16 -9.22 -0.50
N LEU A 336 14.42 -9.60 -0.25
CA LEU A 336 15.52 -9.44 -1.21
C LEU A 336 15.33 -10.33 -2.44
N ILE A 337 15.01 -11.60 -2.26
CA ILE A 337 14.80 -12.52 -3.39
C ILE A 337 13.64 -12.05 -4.25
N SER A 338 12.51 -11.67 -3.63
CA SER A 338 11.35 -11.16 -4.36
C SER A 338 11.68 -9.85 -5.09
N ALA A 339 12.43 -8.94 -4.45
CA ALA A 339 12.87 -7.67 -5.03
C ALA A 339 13.89 -7.82 -6.18
N LEU A 340 14.65 -8.89 -6.21
CA LEU A 340 15.57 -9.20 -7.31
C LEU A 340 14.85 -9.85 -8.49
N ILE A 341 13.91 -10.77 -8.23
CA ILE A 341 13.17 -11.49 -9.28
C ILE A 341 12.17 -10.57 -9.98
N ALA A 342 11.43 -9.74 -9.24
CA ALA A 342 10.34 -8.94 -9.80
C ALA A 342 10.78 -7.96 -10.90
N PRO A 343 11.89 -7.20 -10.79
CA PRO A 343 12.38 -6.37 -11.88
C PRO A 343 12.79 -7.18 -13.14
N VAL A 344 13.31 -8.39 -12.96
CA VAL A 344 13.66 -9.28 -14.08
C VAL A 344 12.39 -9.67 -14.84
N VAL A 345 11.36 -10.16 -14.13
CA VAL A 345 10.05 -10.48 -14.71
C VAL A 345 9.48 -9.27 -15.46
N THR A 346 9.53 -8.09 -14.80
CA THR A 346 9.03 -6.83 -15.36
C THR A 346 9.78 -6.41 -16.64
N ILE A 347 11.11 -6.50 -16.67
CA ILE A 347 11.91 -6.15 -17.85
C ILE A 347 11.63 -7.11 -19.02
N LEU A 348 11.57 -8.41 -18.75
CA LEU A 348 11.22 -9.40 -19.74
C LEU A 348 9.83 -9.13 -20.34
N TRP A 349 8.87 -8.78 -19.48
CA TRP A 349 7.53 -8.37 -19.91
C TRP A 349 7.56 -7.12 -20.79
N LEU A 350 8.17 -6.01 -20.31
CA LEU A 350 8.24 -4.74 -21.05
C LEU A 350 8.97 -4.85 -22.38
N LYS A 351 9.96 -5.75 -22.47
CA LYS A 351 10.71 -6.02 -23.70
C LYS A 351 9.92 -6.89 -24.69
N GLY A 352 9.17 -7.86 -24.17
CA GLY A 352 8.57 -8.93 -24.96
C GLY A 352 7.08 -8.80 -25.24
N CYS A 353 6.31 -8.10 -24.38
CA CYS A 353 4.86 -8.12 -24.44
C CYS A 353 4.27 -6.76 -24.86
N PRO A 354 3.11 -6.75 -25.57
CA PRO A 354 2.41 -5.52 -25.91
C PRO A 354 1.85 -4.83 -24.67
N ARG A 355 2.00 -3.50 -24.60
CA ARG A 355 1.55 -2.66 -23.46
C ARG A 355 0.07 -2.77 -23.11
N ARG A 356 -0.79 -3.11 -24.08
CA ARG A 356 -2.22 -3.30 -23.84
C ARG A 356 -2.54 -4.34 -22.78
N TYR A 357 -1.57 -5.21 -22.47
CA TYR A 357 -1.70 -6.26 -21.46
C TYR A 357 -1.16 -5.84 -20.09
N ASP A 358 -0.47 -4.71 -19.95
CA ASP A 358 0.09 -4.23 -18.67
C ASP A 358 -0.98 -4.11 -17.58
N ARG A 359 -2.21 -3.74 -17.97
CA ARG A 359 -3.37 -3.63 -17.06
C ARG A 359 -3.67 -4.92 -16.30
N TRP A 360 -3.37 -6.09 -16.85
CA TRP A 360 -3.62 -7.37 -16.20
C TRP A 360 -2.66 -7.64 -15.06
N LEU A 361 -1.42 -7.15 -15.16
CA LEU A 361 -0.43 -7.28 -14.11
C LEU A 361 -0.73 -6.36 -12.91
N TYR A 362 -1.53 -5.32 -13.10
CA TYR A 362 -1.99 -4.46 -11.99
C TYR A 362 -3.21 -5.01 -11.24
N LEU A 363 -3.82 -6.07 -11.73
CA LEU A 363 -5.05 -6.61 -11.16
C LEU A 363 -4.94 -6.95 -9.67
N PRO A 364 -3.83 -7.54 -9.17
CA PRO A 364 -3.70 -7.80 -7.73
C PRO A 364 -3.73 -6.55 -6.85
N LEU A 365 -3.34 -5.38 -7.37
CA LEU A 365 -3.41 -4.12 -6.63
C LEU A 365 -4.83 -3.52 -6.59
N LEU A 366 -5.71 -3.98 -7.47
CA LEU A 366 -7.06 -3.45 -7.64
C LEU A 366 -8.13 -4.36 -7.00
N LEU A 367 -7.72 -5.53 -6.52
CA LEU A 367 -8.61 -6.50 -5.88
C LEU A 367 -8.28 -6.59 -4.38
N PRO A 368 -9.29 -6.89 -3.53
CA PRO A 368 -9.05 -7.23 -2.14
C PRO A 368 -8.03 -8.35 -1.99
N ALA A 369 -7.12 -8.20 -1.02
CA ALA A 369 -6.00 -9.12 -0.85
C ALA A 369 -6.46 -10.52 -0.37
N LEU A 370 -7.50 -10.58 0.47
CA LEU A 370 -7.89 -11.81 1.14
C LEU A 370 -8.34 -12.91 0.17
N PRO A 371 -9.26 -12.67 -0.82
CA PRO A 371 -9.65 -13.71 -1.77
C PRO A 371 -8.46 -14.17 -2.66
N LEU A 372 -7.54 -13.27 -2.99
CA LEU A 372 -6.33 -13.62 -3.74
C LEU A 372 -5.42 -14.55 -2.92
N ALA A 373 -5.15 -14.19 -1.67
CA ALA A 373 -4.32 -14.97 -0.77
C ALA A 373 -4.96 -16.34 -0.43
N ALA A 374 -6.29 -16.36 -0.21
CA ALA A 374 -7.03 -17.59 0.02
C ALA A 374 -6.96 -18.53 -1.19
N GLY A 375 -7.12 -18.02 -2.43
CA GLY A 375 -6.97 -18.80 -3.64
C GLY A 375 -5.55 -19.36 -3.81
N GLN A 376 -4.52 -18.55 -3.55
CA GLN A 376 -3.13 -19.04 -3.55
C GLN A 376 -2.94 -20.15 -2.52
N TYR A 377 -3.44 -19.99 -1.33
CA TYR A 377 -3.32 -20.98 -0.25
C TYR A 377 -3.96 -22.30 -0.61
N GLN A 378 -5.19 -22.30 -1.12
CA GLN A 378 -5.87 -23.50 -1.58
C GLN A 378 -5.08 -24.26 -2.66
N LEU A 379 -4.46 -23.53 -3.58
CA LEU A 379 -3.60 -24.13 -4.60
C LEU A 379 -2.34 -24.73 -3.98
N LEU A 380 -1.67 -24.01 -3.07
CA LEU A 380 -0.46 -24.49 -2.40
C LEU A 380 -0.70 -25.75 -1.58
N LEU A 381 -1.84 -25.82 -0.86
CA LEU A 381 -2.26 -27.03 -0.14
C LEU A 381 -2.41 -28.23 -1.09
N ARG A 382 -3.04 -28.06 -2.25
CA ARG A 382 -3.22 -29.16 -3.22
C ARG A 382 -1.92 -29.60 -3.87
N LEU A 383 -0.94 -28.70 -3.98
CA LEU A 383 0.38 -29.03 -4.52
C LEU A 383 1.35 -29.52 -3.44
N ASN A 384 0.95 -29.54 -2.17
CA ASN A 384 1.81 -29.82 -1.00
C ASN A 384 3.09 -28.96 -1.01
N MET A 385 2.95 -27.67 -1.35
CA MET A 385 4.07 -26.73 -1.43
C MET A 385 4.06 -25.69 -0.29
N GLU A 386 3.02 -25.64 0.54
CA GLU A 386 2.93 -24.74 1.70
C GLU A 386 4.12 -24.96 2.65
N GLY A 387 4.55 -23.88 3.31
CA GLY A 387 5.71 -23.90 4.21
C GLY A 387 7.07 -24.08 3.49
N SER A 388 7.11 -23.84 2.17
CA SER A 388 8.35 -23.83 1.40
C SER A 388 8.78 -22.40 1.02
N TRP A 389 10.08 -22.18 0.85
CA TRP A 389 10.61 -20.90 0.34
C TRP A 389 10.07 -20.57 -1.06
N ALA A 390 9.87 -21.58 -1.91
CA ALA A 390 9.31 -21.37 -3.25
C ALA A 390 7.88 -20.82 -3.20
N ALA A 391 7.04 -21.38 -2.32
CA ALA A 391 5.68 -20.89 -2.10
C ALA A 391 5.67 -19.46 -1.55
N LEU A 392 6.53 -19.19 -0.55
CA LEU A 392 6.65 -17.86 0.05
C LEU A 392 7.05 -16.80 -0.99
N ILE A 393 8.12 -17.06 -1.74
CA ILE A 393 8.61 -16.12 -2.78
C ILE A 393 7.56 -15.95 -3.88
N TRP A 394 6.95 -17.03 -4.36
CA TRP A 394 5.91 -16.94 -5.37
C TRP A 394 4.71 -16.09 -4.89
N SER A 395 4.25 -16.29 -3.66
CA SER A 395 3.14 -15.50 -3.12
C SER A 395 3.49 -14.01 -2.99
N HIS A 396 4.72 -13.67 -2.60
CA HIS A 396 5.18 -12.28 -2.58
C HIS A 396 5.28 -11.66 -3.98
N LEU A 397 5.73 -12.43 -4.99
CA LEU A 397 5.88 -11.92 -6.36
C LEU A 397 4.56 -11.43 -6.96
N LEU A 398 3.42 -12.02 -6.58
CA LEU A 398 2.11 -11.57 -7.04
C LEU A 398 1.86 -10.09 -6.74
N TRP A 399 2.40 -9.60 -5.63
CA TRP A 399 2.27 -8.20 -5.19
C TRP A 399 3.46 -7.34 -5.60
N VAL A 400 4.69 -7.88 -5.55
CA VAL A 400 5.91 -7.13 -5.82
C VAL A 400 6.05 -6.78 -7.31
N VAL A 401 5.67 -7.68 -8.23
CA VAL A 401 5.78 -7.45 -9.69
C VAL A 401 4.95 -6.24 -10.15
N PRO A 402 3.67 -6.07 -9.76
CA PRO A 402 2.91 -4.87 -10.12
C PRO A 402 3.56 -3.56 -9.68
N TYR A 403 4.13 -3.50 -8.47
CA TYR A 403 4.82 -2.30 -7.99
C TYR A 403 6.11 -2.02 -8.76
N THR A 404 6.88 -3.04 -9.11
CA THR A 404 8.06 -2.85 -9.96
C THR A 404 7.68 -2.40 -11.37
N LEU A 405 6.55 -2.86 -11.90
CA LEU A 405 6.01 -2.40 -13.18
C LEU A 405 5.59 -0.93 -13.13
N LEU A 406 4.95 -0.47 -12.04
CA LEU A 406 4.59 0.96 -11.85
C LEU A 406 5.81 1.89 -11.95
N ILE A 407 6.98 1.42 -11.50
CA ILE A 407 8.21 2.20 -11.53
C ILE A 407 8.93 2.10 -12.88
N LEU A 408 9.01 0.88 -13.42
CA LEU A 408 9.83 0.61 -14.60
C LEU A 408 9.12 0.94 -15.91
N ALA A 409 7.79 0.80 -16.01
CA ALA A 409 7.08 1.03 -17.26
C ALA A 409 7.19 2.49 -17.76
N PRO A 410 7.02 3.54 -16.94
CA PRO A 410 7.24 4.92 -17.40
C PRO A 410 8.69 5.19 -17.79
N ALA A 411 9.65 4.63 -17.06
CA ALA A 411 11.07 4.80 -17.36
C ALA A 411 11.47 4.10 -18.65
N TRP A 412 10.95 2.89 -18.88
CA TRP A 412 11.11 2.14 -20.14
C TRP A 412 10.60 2.93 -21.35
N GLN A 413 9.46 3.58 -21.19
CA GLN A 413 8.83 4.39 -22.24
C GLN A 413 9.63 5.64 -22.62
N ARG A 414 10.46 6.15 -21.73
CA ARG A 414 11.32 7.31 -21.96
C ARG A 414 12.64 6.97 -22.66
N ILE A 415 12.92 5.68 -22.90
CA ILE A 415 14.11 5.29 -23.68
C ILE A 415 13.88 5.71 -25.14
N ASP A 416 14.82 6.51 -25.67
CA ASP A 416 14.72 6.94 -27.08
C ASP A 416 14.82 5.72 -28.02
N ALA A 417 13.76 5.53 -28.78
CA ALA A 417 13.68 4.44 -29.76
C ALA A 417 14.79 4.50 -30.82
N ARG A 418 15.33 5.71 -31.10
CA ARG A 418 16.42 5.92 -32.05
C ARG A 418 17.68 5.17 -31.62
N LEU A 419 18.02 5.17 -30.31
CA LEU A 419 19.17 4.42 -29.79
C LEU A 419 19.05 2.92 -30.09
N VAL A 420 17.85 2.37 -29.91
CA VAL A 420 17.57 0.95 -30.18
C VAL A 420 17.67 0.66 -31.69
N LEU A 421 17.10 1.52 -32.52
CA LEU A 421 17.13 1.38 -33.98
C LEU A 421 18.58 1.46 -34.51
N THR A 422 19.36 2.44 -34.06
CA THR A 422 20.77 2.59 -34.41
C THR A 422 21.57 1.34 -34.05
N ALA A 423 21.38 0.78 -32.84
CA ALA A 423 22.06 -0.46 -32.48
C ALA A 423 21.64 -1.66 -33.35
N GLN A 424 20.39 -1.70 -33.81
CA GLN A 424 19.90 -2.72 -34.72
C GLN A 424 20.55 -2.58 -36.12
N THR A 425 20.76 -1.36 -36.63
CA THR A 425 21.48 -1.14 -37.91
C THR A 425 22.94 -1.59 -37.83
N PHE A 426 23.56 -1.58 -36.64
CA PHE A 426 24.88 -2.18 -36.39
C PHE A 426 24.83 -3.71 -36.20
N GLY A 427 23.71 -4.36 -36.40
CA GLY A 427 23.56 -5.82 -36.29
C GLY A 427 23.55 -6.34 -34.83
N TRP A 428 23.31 -5.48 -33.83
CA TRP A 428 23.28 -5.95 -32.45
C TRP A 428 22.04 -6.80 -32.16
N SER A 429 22.26 -7.93 -31.50
CA SER A 429 21.16 -8.78 -31.05
C SER A 429 20.27 -8.09 -30.02
N PRO A 430 18.99 -8.45 -29.91
CA PRO A 430 18.07 -7.87 -28.94
C PRO A 430 18.54 -8.00 -27.49
N GLY A 431 19.27 -9.09 -27.15
CA GLY A 431 19.88 -9.29 -25.83
C GLY A 431 21.05 -8.32 -25.58
N LYS A 432 21.93 -8.13 -26.57
CA LYS A 432 23.04 -7.17 -26.50
C LYS A 432 22.52 -5.74 -26.31
N ILE A 433 21.46 -5.36 -27.03
CA ILE A 433 20.79 -4.06 -26.89
C ILE A 433 20.20 -3.90 -25.48
N LEU A 434 19.55 -4.96 -24.96
CA LEU A 434 19.01 -4.94 -23.60
C LEU A 434 20.11 -4.69 -22.57
N CYS A 435 21.18 -5.48 -22.60
CA CYS A 435 22.25 -5.42 -21.57
C CYS A 435 23.12 -4.17 -21.68
N LEU A 436 23.44 -3.70 -22.90
CA LEU A 436 24.42 -2.62 -23.09
C LEU A 436 23.79 -1.24 -23.28
N ILE A 437 22.50 -1.15 -23.61
CA ILE A 437 21.81 0.14 -23.82
C ILE A 437 20.68 0.32 -22.81
N GLN A 438 19.70 -0.60 -22.80
CA GLN A 438 18.44 -0.41 -22.07
C GLN A 438 18.66 -0.52 -20.56
N ILE A 439 19.30 -1.58 -20.05
CA ILE A 439 19.59 -1.77 -18.62
C ILE A 439 20.45 -0.62 -18.06
N PRO A 440 21.56 -0.20 -18.70
CA PRO A 440 22.33 0.93 -18.23
C PRO A 440 21.56 2.25 -18.14
N LEU A 441 20.63 2.49 -19.07
CA LEU A 441 19.75 3.68 -19.00
C LEU A 441 18.71 3.58 -17.86
N LEU A 442 18.37 2.39 -17.47
CA LEU A 442 17.38 2.09 -16.42
C LEU A 442 17.99 1.87 -15.03
N VAL A 443 19.30 2.01 -14.82
CA VAL A 443 19.93 1.70 -13.52
C VAL A 443 19.25 2.43 -12.34
N ARG A 444 18.94 3.73 -12.47
CA ARG A 444 18.24 4.48 -11.41
C ARG A 444 16.82 3.98 -11.16
N PRO A 445 15.95 3.82 -12.18
CA PRO A 445 14.65 3.19 -12.00
C PRO A 445 14.73 1.76 -11.46
N LEU A 446 15.75 0.97 -11.85
CA LEU A 446 15.96 -0.39 -11.34
C LEU A 446 16.28 -0.41 -9.85
N LEU A 447 17.17 0.48 -9.40
CA LEU A 447 17.47 0.61 -7.98
C LEU A 447 16.23 1.07 -7.18
N ALA A 448 15.43 1.97 -7.74
CA ALA A 448 14.17 2.37 -7.12
C ALA A 448 13.16 1.22 -7.09
N ALA A 449 13.04 0.44 -8.17
CA ALA A 449 12.16 -0.73 -8.24
C ALA A 449 12.59 -1.82 -7.25
N LEU A 450 13.91 -2.02 -7.05
CA LEU A 450 14.44 -2.93 -6.05
C LEU A 450 14.07 -2.47 -4.63
N ALA A 451 14.28 -1.19 -4.30
CA ALA A 451 13.95 -0.66 -2.97
C ALA A 451 12.45 -0.77 -2.66
N VAL A 452 11.59 -0.41 -3.62
CA VAL A 452 10.13 -0.52 -3.45
C VAL A 452 9.70 -1.99 -3.42
N GLY A 453 10.24 -2.84 -4.29
CA GLY A 453 9.94 -4.28 -4.29
C GLY A 453 10.31 -4.95 -2.97
N PHE A 454 11.46 -4.58 -2.39
CA PHE A 454 11.89 -5.05 -1.07
C PHE A 454 10.91 -4.59 0.03
N SER A 455 10.54 -3.30 0.01
CA SER A 455 9.59 -2.72 0.98
C SER A 455 8.22 -3.42 0.91
N VAL A 456 7.72 -3.65 -0.30
CA VAL A 456 6.46 -4.38 -0.51
C VAL A 456 6.57 -5.83 -0.05
N GLY A 457 7.70 -6.51 -0.31
CA GLY A 457 7.94 -7.88 0.16
C GLY A 457 7.92 -8.00 1.68
N ILE A 458 8.56 -7.06 2.40
CA ILE A 458 8.54 -7.04 3.87
C ILE A 458 7.14 -6.76 4.42
N ALA A 459 6.35 -5.95 3.76
CA ALA A 459 5.00 -5.58 4.21
C ALA A 459 3.96 -6.69 4.01
N GLN A 460 4.30 -7.82 3.36
CA GLN A 460 3.34 -8.90 3.10
C GLN A 460 3.01 -9.67 4.39
N TYR A 461 1.75 -9.60 4.83
CA TYR A 461 1.23 -10.34 5.97
C TYR A 461 0.50 -11.62 5.53
N LEU A 462 -0.66 -11.49 4.88
CA LEU A 462 -1.49 -12.63 4.48
C LEU A 462 -0.76 -13.62 3.55
N PRO A 463 -0.04 -13.17 2.50
CA PRO A 463 0.73 -14.06 1.66
C PRO A 463 1.80 -14.83 2.44
N THR A 464 2.47 -14.16 3.40
CA THR A 464 3.47 -14.79 4.27
C THR A 464 2.84 -15.83 5.19
N LEU A 465 1.73 -15.49 5.83
CA LEU A 465 1.04 -16.36 6.77
C LEU A 465 0.56 -17.66 6.09
N TYR A 466 -0.12 -17.53 4.95
CA TYR A 466 -0.69 -18.67 4.22
C TYR A 466 0.38 -19.51 3.52
N ALA A 467 1.27 -18.89 2.73
CA ALA A 467 2.30 -19.63 2.01
C ALA A 467 3.39 -20.18 2.95
N GLY A 468 3.64 -19.47 4.04
CA GLY A 468 4.60 -19.85 5.06
C GLY A 468 4.13 -20.94 6.01
N ALA A 469 2.81 -21.16 6.13
CA ALA A 469 2.20 -22.17 7.02
C ALA A 469 2.80 -22.17 8.44
N GLY A 470 3.05 -20.97 9.00
CA GLY A 470 3.65 -20.81 10.33
C GLY A 470 5.15 -21.11 10.45
N ARG A 471 5.81 -21.56 9.37
CA ARG A 471 7.25 -21.90 9.39
C ARG A 471 8.19 -20.71 9.21
N PHE A 472 7.67 -19.61 8.66
CA PHE A 472 8.45 -18.41 8.35
C PHE A 472 7.93 -17.22 9.15
N ALA A 473 8.50 -17.04 10.35
CA ALA A 473 8.28 -15.82 11.11
C ALA A 473 8.97 -14.64 10.41
N THR A 474 8.25 -13.57 10.14
CA THR A 474 8.76 -12.31 9.58
C THR A 474 8.53 -11.18 10.57
N VAL A 475 9.26 -10.06 10.44
CA VAL A 475 9.04 -8.90 11.32
C VAL A 475 7.59 -8.40 11.27
N THR A 476 6.90 -8.59 10.15
CA THR A 476 5.49 -8.22 9.99
C THR A 476 4.57 -9.18 10.73
N THR A 477 4.74 -10.50 10.55
CA THR A 477 3.93 -11.50 11.24
C THR A 477 4.18 -11.49 12.74
N GLU A 478 5.42 -11.27 13.15
CA GLU A 478 5.80 -11.20 14.56
C GLU A 478 5.24 -9.96 15.25
N ALA A 479 5.33 -8.77 14.62
CA ALA A 479 4.72 -7.56 15.16
C ALA A 479 3.20 -7.73 15.35
N VAL A 480 2.50 -8.34 14.38
CA VAL A 480 1.05 -8.61 14.52
C VAL A 480 0.77 -9.62 15.64
N ALA A 481 1.55 -10.69 15.75
CA ALA A 481 1.38 -11.69 16.81
C ALA A 481 1.57 -11.07 18.21
N LEU A 482 2.62 -10.27 18.40
CA LEU A 482 2.92 -9.61 19.66
C LEU A 482 1.89 -8.53 20.05
N SER A 483 1.16 -7.97 19.08
CA SER A 483 0.11 -6.96 19.37
C SER A 483 -1.06 -7.52 20.17
N SER A 484 -1.29 -8.83 20.15
CA SER A 484 -2.44 -9.52 20.77
C SER A 484 -2.23 -9.88 22.25
N GLY A 485 -1.26 -9.32 22.93
CA GLY A 485 -1.00 -9.57 24.37
C GLY A 485 0.44 -9.99 24.68
N GLY A 486 1.36 -9.81 23.74
CA GLY A 486 2.79 -9.99 23.95
C GLY A 486 3.41 -8.82 24.74
N ASP A 487 4.72 -8.86 24.87
CA ASP A 487 5.51 -7.78 25.47
C ASP A 487 5.44 -6.51 24.59
N PRO A 488 4.93 -5.37 25.10
CA PRO A 488 4.84 -4.14 24.33
C PRO A 488 6.19 -3.61 23.83
N GLN A 489 7.30 -3.89 24.53
CA GLN A 489 8.63 -3.50 24.12
C GLN A 489 9.05 -4.31 22.89
N GLN A 490 8.89 -5.64 22.90
CA GLN A 490 9.18 -6.51 21.75
C GLN A 490 8.26 -6.21 20.56
N PHE A 491 6.97 -5.93 20.80
CA PHE A 491 6.05 -5.47 19.78
C PHE A 491 6.56 -4.20 19.07
N ALA A 492 6.98 -3.19 19.85
CA ALA A 492 7.53 -1.94 19.31
C ALA A 492 8.83 -2.19 18.52
N ILE A 493 9.71 -3.07 19.00
CA ILE A 493 10.97 -3.42 18.33
C ILE A 493 10.70 -4.08 16.97
N GLN A 494 9.83 -5.10 16.89
CA GLN A 494 9.52 -5.77 15.63
C GLN A 494 8.86 -4.82 14.62
N ALA A 495 7.95 -3.95 15.08
CA ALA A 495 7.35 -2.92 14.25
C ALA A 495 8.37 -1.87 13.75
N LEU A 496 9.37 -1.50 14.57
CA LEU A 496 10.48 -0.65 14.13
C LEU A 496 11.39 -1.35 13.12
N LEU A 497 11.71 -2.61 13.34
CA LEU A 497 12.53 -3.41 12.42
C LEU A 497 11.86 -3.54 11.05
N GLN A 498 10.52 -3.68 11.01
CA GLN A 498 9.75 -3.65 9.77
C GLN A 498 9.94 -2.34 8.98
N MET A 499 10.15 -1.22 9.66
CA MET A 499 10.41 0.08 9.05
C MET A 499 11.90 0.25 8.70
N LEU A 500 12.81 -0.15 9.58
CA LEU A 500 14.25 0.08 9.44
C LEU A 500 14.84 -0.73 8.29
N LEU A 501 14.36 -1.96 8.05
CA LEU A 501 14.84 -2.80 6.95
C LEU A 501 14.61 -2.17 5.57
N PRO A 502 13.39 -1.75 5.18
CA PRO A 502 13.17 -1.03 3.93
C PRO A 502 13.94 0.28 3.86
N LEU A 503 13.99 1.04 4.96
CA LEU A 503 14.72 2.32 5.01
C LEU A 503 16.20 2.13 4.70
N ALA A 504 16.84 1.10 5.26
CA ALA A 504 18.23 0.78 4.98
C ALA A 504 18.47 0.47 3.49
N VAL A 505 17.56 -0.31 2.87
CA VAL A 505 17.64 -0.62 1.43
C VAL A 505 17.39 0.64 0.58
N PHE A 506 16.44 1.51 0.95
CA PHE A 506 16.25 2.79 0.27
C PHE A 506 17.51 3.67 0.33
N ILE A 507 18.13 3.80 1.50
CA ILE A 507 19.37 4.57 1.67
C ILE A 507 20.50 3.97 0.80
N ALA A 508 20.68 2.66 0.81
CA ALA A 508 21.68 1.96 0.02
C ALA A 508 21.47 2.17 -1.49
N THR A 509 20.24 2.03 -1.98
CA THR A 509 19.90 2.19 -3.40
C THR A 509 20.01 3.64 -3.87
N ILE A 510 19.62 4.62 -3.04
CA ILE A 510 19.81 6.05 -3.32
C ILE A 510 21.31 6.37 -3.41
N SER A 511 22.12 5.87 -2.49
CA SER A 511 23.57 6.07 -2.47
C SER A 511 24.22 5.46 -3.71
N ALA A 512 23.87 4.22 -4.06
CA ALA A 512 24.32 3.56 -5.29
C ALA A 512 23.90 4.35 -6.55
N SER A 513 22.67 4.88 -6.57
CA SER A 513 22.17 5.71 -7.68
C SER A 513 22.97 7.01 -7.86
N ARG A 514 23.41 7.64 -6.76
CA ARG A 514 24.26 8.84 -6.80
C ARG A 514 25.65 8.51 -7.36
N LEU A 515 26.28 7.44 -6.89
CA LEU A 515 27.58 6.96 -7.38
C LEU A 515 27.54 6.62 -8.89
N ALA A 516 26.52 5.90 -9.34
CA ALA A 516 26.31 5.61 -10.76
C ALA A 516 26.12 6.88 -11.62
N GLY A 517 25.64 7.98 -11.03
CA GLY A 517 25.46 9.27 -11.70
C GLY A 517 26.75 10.08 -11.83
N THR A 518 27.69 9.97 -10.89
CA THR A 518 28.97 10.69 -10.92
C THR A 518 29.90 10.17 -12.02
N HIS A 519 29.93 8.86 -12.24
CA HIS A 519 30.73 8.27 -13.34
C HIS A 519 30.25 8.66 -14.74
N ARG A 520 28.99 9.10 -14.91
CA ARG A 520 28.45 9.57 -16.20
C ARG A 520 28.67 11.07 -16.47
N LYS A 521 29.01 11.87 -15.45
CA LYS A 521 29.31 13.28 -15.65
C LYS A 521 30.64 13.51 -16.38
N GLY A 522 31.55 12.54 -16.38
CA GLY A 522 32.80 12.60 -17.17
C GLY A 522 32.64 12.31 -18.67
N LEU A 523 31.42 12.03 -19.14
CA LEU A 523 31.10 11.77 -20.55
C LEU A 523 30.21 12.86 -21.19
N ARG A 524 30.04 14.01 -20.52
CA ARG A 524 29.38 15.20 -21.07
C ARG A 524 30.39 16.25 -21.53
#